data_250aaa6720319ced8684f78c137ba693
#
_entry.id   250aaa6720319ced8684f78c137ba693
#
_cell.length_a   1.000
_cell.length_b   1.000
_cell.length_c   1.000
_cell.angle_alpha   90.00
_cell.angle_beta   90.00
_cell.angle_gamma   90.00
#
_symmetry.space_group_name_H-M   'P 1'
#
loop_
_entity.id
_entity.type
_entity.pdbx_description
1 polymer ?
#
loop_
_entity_poly.entity_id
_entity_poly.type
_entity_poly.pdbx_seq_one_letter_code
_entity_poly.pdbx_strand_id
1 'polypeptide(L)'
;MTIKVTSVVHGAISIVNAVATGFGSAVGISLEAKVEIVSRKGSGIIFQKGRGSPMIKKIIHDMLTSRYLNNNQLLININSEIPSGMGLKSSSAVSNAVALACNSLVNEAINDEFVLNSAIDASLYAKTTITGAFDDSTACYYGG
;
A
#
# COMPACT_ATOMS: atom_id res chain seq x y z
N MET A 1 23.68 -6.23 5.85
CA MET A 1 23.22 -4.83 6.05
C MET A 1 21.74 -4.86 6.37
N THR A 2 21.33 -4.04 7.29
CA THR A 2 19.91 -3.89 7.65
C THR A 2 19.42 -2.56 7.09
N ILE A 3 18.33 -2.61 6.34
CA ILE A 3 17.66 -1.43 5.77
C ILE A 3 16.31 -1.28 6.44
N LYS A 4 16.01 -0.09 6.94
CA LYS A 4 14.70 0.26 7.48
C LYS A 4 14.07 1.35 6.61
N VAL A 5 12.86 1.11 6.15
CA VAL A 5 12.04 2.10 5.45
C VAL A 5 10.75 2.33 6.21
N THR A 6 10.25 3.56 6.14
CA THR A 6 8.98 3.96 6.73
C THR A 6 8.22 4.74 5.69
N SER A 7 6.97 4.37 5.44
CA SER A 7 6.04 5.10 4.59
C SER A 7 4.81 5.53 5.37
N VAL A 8 4.27 6.70 5.01
CA VAL A 8 3.04 7.24 5.58
C VAL A 8 2.14 7.67 4.44
N VAL A 9 0.90 7.20 4.48
CA VAL A 9 -0.13 7.51 3.48
C VAL A 9 -1.42 7.85 4.21
N HIS A 10 -2.23 8.75 3.65
CA HIS A 10 -3.44 9.23 4.28
C HIS A 10 -4.68 8.46 3.83
N GLY A 11 -5.73 8.50 4.64
CA GLY A 11 -7.07 8.10 4.21
C GLY A 11 -7.69 9.13 3.26
N ALA A 12 -8.84 8.82 2.71
CA ALA A 12 -9.58 9.71 1.82
C ALA A 12 -11.09 9.52 1.94
N ILE A 13 -11.82 10.51 1.46
CA ILE A 13 -13.29 10.50 1.35
C ILE A 13 -13.67 10.73 -0.11
N SER A 14 -14.54 9.90 -0.66
CA SER A 14 -15.10 10.10 -2.00
C SER A 14 -16.02 11.33 -2.02
N ILE A 15 -15.82 12.18 -3.02
CA ILE A 15 -16.72 13.28 -3.37
C ILE A 15 -17.68 12.82 -4.46
N VAL A 16 -17.15 12.17 -5.52
CA VAL A 16 -17.91 11.54 -6.59
C VAL A 16 -17.49 10.09 -6.68
N ASN A 17 -18.48 9.18 -6.66
CA ASN A 17 -18.21 7.75 -6.72
C ASN A 17 -18.06 7.28 -8.17
N ALA A 18 -16.96 6.61 -8.47
CA ALA A 18 -16.64 6.10 -9.80
C ALA A 18 -17.47 4.86 -10.24
N VAL A 19 -18.21 4.23 -9.33
CA VAL A 19 -18.92 2.96 -9.60
C VAL A 19 -19.91 3.08 -10.77
N ALA A 20 -20.61 4.21 -10.89
CA ALA A 20 -21.65 4.41 -11.91
C ALA A 20 -21.10 4.83 -13.29
N THR A 21 -20.03 5.62 -13.31
CA THR A 21 -19.56 6.29 -14.55
C THR A 21 -18.11 5.96 -14.91
N GLY A 22 -17.37 5.30 -14.04
CA GLY A 22 -15.91 5.12 -14.17
C GLY A 22 -15.07 6.34 -13.80
N PHE A 23 -15.71 7.49 -13.53
CA PHE A 23 -15.05 8.72 -13.11
C PHE A 23 -15.42 9.02 -11.67
N GLY A 24 -14.38 9.25 -10.84
CA GLY A 24 -14.55 9.56 -9.43
C GLY A 24 -13.65 10.70 -9.00
N SER A 25 -13.94 11.25 -7.84
CA SER A 25 -13.06 12.17 -7.14
C SER A 25 -13.08 11.88 -5.65
N ALA A 26 -11.94 12.07 -5.01
CA ALA A 26 -11.76 11.89 -3.59
C ALA A 26 -10.84 12.98 -3.03
N VAL A 27 -10.97 13.25 -1.74
CA VAL A 27 -10.10 14.18 -1.01
C VAL A 27 -9.42 13.45 0.14
N GLY A 28 -8.13 13.69 0.33
CA GLY A 28 -7.36 13.14 1.43
C GLY A 28 -7.80 13.71 2.79
N ILE A 29 -7.65 12.90 3.84
CA ILE A 29 -7.92 13.27 5.22
C ILE A 29 -6.66 13.12 6.08
N SER A 30 -6.67 13.65 7.30
CA SER A 30 -5.50 13.63 8.18
C SER A 30 -5.18 12.29 8.84
N LEU A 31 -6.10 11.33 8.81
CA LEU A 31 -5.85 9.98 9.36
C LEU A 31 -4.83 9.23 8.52
N GLU A 32 -3.88 8.57 9.16
CA GLU A 32 -2.72 7.99 8.50
C GLU A 32 -2.68 6.46 8.58
N ALA A 33 -2.13 5.86 7.54
CA ALA A 33 -1.61 4.49 7.54
C ALA A 33 -0.08 4.55 7.45
N LYS A 34 0.60 3.98 8.43
CA LYS A 34 2.06 3.91 8.51
C LYS A 34 2.53 2.48 8.33
N VAL A 35 3.50 2.29 7.44
CA VAL A 35 4.15 1.00 7.21
C VAL A 35 5.65 1.13 7.47
N GLU A 36 6.17 0.24 8.28
CA GLU A 36 7.59 0.09 8.52
C GLU A 36 8.04 -1.29 8.01
N ILE A 37 9.05 -1.31 7.17
CA ILE A 37 9.68 -2.55 6.71
C ILE A 37 11.15 -2.52 7.11
N VAL A 38 11.57 -3.56 7.83
CA VAL A 38 12.98 -3.82 8.11
C VAL A 38 13.41 -5.01 7.25
N SER A 39 14.37 -4.77 6.36
CA SER A 39 14.98 -5.79 5.52
C SER A 39 16.37 -6.12 6.05
N ARG A 40 16.61 -7.40 6.32
CA ARG A 40 17.90 -7.90 6.80
C ARG A 40 18.26 -9.21 6.11
N LYS A 41 19.52 -9.61 6.16
CA LYS A 41 19.97 -10.89 5.60
C LYS A 41 19.16 -12.06 6.17
N GLY A 42 18.66 -12.91 5.30
CA GLY A 42 17.80 -14.05 5.65
C GLY A 42 16.77 -14.31 4.56
N SER A 43 15.68 -14.94 4.91
CA SER A 43 14.56 -15.17 4.00
C SER A 43 13.23 -15.17 4.75
N GLY A 44 12.15 -14.91 4.02
CA GLY A 44 10.79 -14.95 4.55
C GLY A 44 10.24 -13.59 4.94
N ILE A 45 8.92 -13.55 5.11
CA ILE A 45 8.15 -12.36 5.46
C ILE A 45 7.50 -12.59 6.82
N ILE A 46 7.78 -11.70 7.76
CA ILE A 46 7.24 -11.73 9.12
C ILE A 46 6.41 -10.47 9.34
N PHE A 47 5.14 -10.65 9.64
CA PHE A 47 4.26 -9.56 10.07
C PHE A 47 4.29 -9.48 11.59
N GLN A 48 4.58 -8.30 12.14
CA GLN A 48 4.61 -8.09 13.59
C GLN A 48 3.20 -8.19 14.21
N LYS A 49 2.16 -7.86 13.42
CA LYS A 49 0.77 -8.02 13.82
C LYS A 49 0.01 -8.76 12.71
N GLY A 50 -0.68 -9.85 13.07
CA GLY A 50 -1.47 -10.61 12.11
C GLY A 50 -0.64 -11.41 11.10
N ARG A 51 -1.28 -11.83 9.99
CA ARG A 51 -0.69 -12.70 8.96
C ARG A 51 -0.45 -11.98 7.61
N GLY A 52 -0.76 -10.72 7.52
CA GLY A 52 -0.82 -10.00 6.26
C GLY A 52 -2.00 -10.45 5.37
N SER A 53 -2.67 -9.50 4.74
CA SER A 53 -3.76 -9.79 3.81
C SER A 53 -3.24 -10.30 2.47
N PRO A 54 -4.08 -10.96 1.64
CA PRO A 54 -3.73 -11.32 0.26
C PRO A 54 -3.26 -10.10 -0.56
N MET A 55 -3.87 -8.94 -0.38
CA MET A 55 -3.49 -7.68 -1.01
C MET A 55 -2.04 -7.30 -0.69
N ILE A 56 -1.67 -7.30 0.58
CA ILE A 56 -0.32 -6.94 1.04
C ILE A 56 0.72 -7.92 0.49
N LYS A 57 0.44 -9.21 0.57
CA LYS A 57 1.33 -10.25 0.03
C LYS A 57 1.55 -10.10 -1.47
N LYS A 58 0.47 -9.81 -2.22
CA LYS A 58 0.57 -9.59 -3.67
C LYS A 58 1.48 -8.40 -3.98
N ILE A 59 1.33 -7.26 -3.30
CA ILE A 59 2.19 -6.08 -3.51
C ILE A 59 3.66 -6.45 -3.30
N ILE A 60 3.97 -7.15 -2.21
CA ILE A 60 5.34 -7.53 -1.88
C ILE A 60 5.94 -8.43 -2.98
N HIS A 61 5.18 -9.42 -3.45
CA HIS A 61 5.65 -10.36 -4.48
C HIS A 61 5.72 -9.73 -5.88
N ASP A 62 4.88 -8.75 -6.19
CA ASP A 62 4.92 -8.05 -7.48
C ASP A 62 6.06 -7.01 -7.54
N MET A 63 6.35 -6.35 -6.43
CA MET A 63 7.32 -5.26 -6.38
C MET A 63 8.75 -5.71 -6.03
N LEU A 64 8.89 -6.81 -5.29
CA LEU A 64 10.18 -7.35 -4.88
C LEU A 64 10.48 -8.65 -5.63
N THR A 65 11.65 -8.73 -6.25
CA THR A 65 12.06 -9.93 -7.00
C THR A 65 12.19 -11.14 -6.08
N SER A 66 11.97 -12.34 -6.62
CA SER A 66 12.18 -13.60 -5.89
C SER A 66 13.61 -13.71 -5.33
N ARG A 67 14.60 -13.19 -6.09
CA ARG A 67 15.98 -13.12 -5.62
C ARG A 67 16.13 -12.26 -4.37
N TYR A 68 15.45 -11.10 -4.34
CA TYR A 68 15.48 -10.21 -3.17
C TYR A 68 14.86 -10.91 -1.95
N LEU A 69 13.67 -11.50 -2.11
CA LEU A 69 12.94 -12.18 -1.04
C LEU A 69 13.67 -13.45 -0.51
N ASN A 70 14.40 -14.14 -1.36
CA ASN A 70 15.18 -15.31 -0.95
C ASN A 70 16.45 -14.96 -0.15
N ASN A 71 16.98 -13.76 -0.35
CA ASN A 71 18.20 -13.30 0.32
C ASN A 71 17.94 -12.34 1.48
N ASN A 72 16.72 -11.86 1.63
CA ASN A 72 16.35 -10.89 2.66
C ASN A 72 15.10 -11.33 3.42
N GLN A 73 15.19 -11.28 4.73
CA GLN A 73 14.03 -11.42 5.62
C GLN A 73 13.39 -10.04 5.81
N LEU A 74 12.08 -9.97 5.61
CA LEU A 74 11.29 -8.76 5.82
C LEU A 74 10.52 -8.84 7.12
N LEU A 75 10.72 -7.86 8.01
CA LEU A 75 9.84 -7.64 9.16
C LEU A 75 8.94 -6.45 8.84
N ILE A 76 7.64 -6.68 8.84
CA ILE A 76 6.64 -5.70 8.42
C ILE A 76 5.74 -5.35 9.59
N ASN A 77 5.67 -4.06 9.89
CA ASN A 77 4.74 -3.49 10.84
C ASN A 77 3.81 -2.50 10.13
N ILE A 78 2.51 -2.75 10.26
CA ILE A 78 1.48 -1.89 9.68
C ILE A 78 0.63 -1.33 10.82
N ASN A 79 0.57 -0.02 10.90
CA ASN A 79 -0.26 0.69 11.85
C ASN A 79 -1.15 1.68 11.12
N SER A 80 -2.46 1.57 11.27
CA SER A 80 -3.43 2.45 10.62
C SER A 80 -4.35 3.07 11.65
N GLU A 81 -4.47 4.38 11.59
CA GLU A 81 -5.47 5.16 12.34
C GLU A 81 -6.83 5.17 11.62
N ILE A 82 -6.87 4.70 10.36
CA ILE A 82 -8.04 4.77 9.50
C ILE A 82 -8.98 3.61 9.84
N PRO A 83 -10.19 3.87 10.33
CA PRO A 83 -11.16 2.82 10.63
C PRO A 83 -11.54 2.00 9.39
N SER A 84 -11.51 0.69 9.51
CA SER A 84 -11.92 -0.20 8.42
C SER A 84 -13.44 -0.20 8.25
N GLY A 85 -13.90 -0.30 7.01
CA GLY A 85 -15.32 -0.43 6.68
C GLY A 85 -16.15 0.85 6.86
N MET A 86 -15.53 2.00 7.10
CA MET A 86 -16.21 3.28 7.32
C MET A 86 -16.13 4.25 6.11
N GLY A 87 -15.74 3.75 4.95
CA GLY A 87 -15.66 4.57 3.74
C GLY A 87 -14.47 5.54 3.68
N LEU A 88 -13.52 5.45 4.62
CA LEU A 88 -12.36 6.33 4.72
C LEU A 88 -11.14 5.81 3.96
N LYS A 89 -11.34 4.86 3.06
CA LYS A 89 -10.31 4.29 2.16
C LYS A 89 -9.11 3.65 2.86
N SER A 90 -9.35 2.96 3.97
CA SER A 90 -8.32 2.26 4.74
C SER A 90 -7.52 1.28 3.88
N SER A 91 -8.18 0.49 3.03
CA SER A 91 -7.51 -0.47 2.14
C SER A 91 -6.60 0.23 1.12
N SER A 92 -7.06 1.32 0.50
CA SER A 92 -6.26 2.11 -0.45
C SER A 92 -5.05 2.75 0.23
N ALA A 93 -5.22 3.28 1.43
CA ALA A 93 -4.13 3.86 2.20
C ALA A 93 -3.06 2.80 2.55
N VAL A 94 -3.48 1.64 3.04
CA VAL A 94 -2.55 0.55 3.40
C VAL A 94 -1.85 0.00 2.16
N SER A 95 -2.56 -0.24 1.06
CA SER A 95 -1.94 -0.74 -0.18
C SER A 95 -0.90 0.22 -0.73
N ASN A 96 -1.21 1.50 -0.78
CA ASN A 96 -0.26 2.54 -1.20
C ASN A 96 0.96 2.62 -0.27
N ALA A 97 0.76 2.57 1.04
CA ALA A 97 1.85 2.63 2.02
C ALA A 97 2.79 1.42 1.88
N VAL A 98 2.25 0.22 1.69
CA VAL A 98 3.05 -0.99 1.47
C VAL A 98 3.82 -0.90 0.14
N ALA A 99 3.15 -0.48 -0.94
CA ALA A 99 3.77 -0.33 -2.25
C ALA A 99 4.91 0.71 -2.22
N LEU A 100 4.67 1.85 -1.58
CA LEU A 100 5.68 2.90 -1.41
C LEU A 100 6.89 2.41 -0.61
N ALA A 101 6.66 1.69 0.49
CA ALA A 101 7.73 1.10 1.28
C ALA A 101 8.54 0.06 0.49
N CYS A 102 7.88 -0.81 -0.29
CA CYS A 102 8.56 -1.78 -1.15
C CYS A 102 9.40 -1.09 -2.23
N ASN A 103 8.87 -0.03 -2.88
CA ASN A 103 9.64 0.74 -3.85
C ASN A 103 10.91 1.33 -3.22
N SER A 104 10.79 1.90 -2.03
CA SER A 104 11.91 2.54 -1.32
C SER A 104 12.97 1.55 -0.83
N LEU A 105 12.66 0.26 -0.71
CA LEU A 105 13.64 -0.78 -0.38
C LEU A 105 14.64 -1.07 -1.51
N VAL A 106 14.21 -0.94 -2.75
CA VAL A 106 14.96 -1.44 -3.92
C VAL A 106 15.32 -0.36 -4.93
N ASN A 107 14.76 0.84 -4.80
CA ASN A 107 14.99 1.95 -5.72
C ASN A 107 15.44 3.20 -4.95
N GLU A 108 16.40 3.93 -5.51
CA GLU A 108 16.84 5.22 -4.98
C GLU A 108 15.81 6.34 -5.21
N ALA A 109 15.05 6.24 -6.31
CA ALA A 109 13.99 7.17 -6.67
C ALA A 109 12.62 6.51 -6.60
N ILE A 110 11.64 7.28 -6.16
CA ILE A 110 10.24 6.82 -6.13
C ILE A 110 9.65 6.94 -7.53
N ASN A 111 9.07 5.84 -8.00
CA ASN A 111 8.25 5.82 -9.20
C ASN A 111 6.77 5.80 -8.79
N ASP A 112 6.15 6.97 -8.71
CA ASP A 112 4.78 7.15 -8.24
C ASP A 112 3.76 6.34 -9.06
N GLU A 113 3.90 6.32 -10.38
CA GLU A 113 3.01 5.57 -11.27
C GLU A 113 3.09 4.06 -11.00
N PHE A 114 4.30 3.54 -10.84
CA PHE A 114 4.49 2.12 -10.52
C PHE A 114 3.93 1.77 -9.14
N VAL A 115 4.13 2.63 -8.14
CA VAL A 115 3.57 2.46 -6.79
C VAL A 115 2.05 2.42 -6.82
N LEU A 116 1.43 3.41 -7.47
CA LEU A 116 -0.03 3.52 -7.58
C LEU A 116 -0.64 2.34 -8.34
N ASN A 117 -0.08 1.96 -9.48
CA ASN A 117 -0.56 0.81 -10.26
C ASN A 117 -0.45 -0.49 -9.46
N SER A 118 0.66 -0.73 -8.79
CA SER A 118 0.85 -1.94 -7.97
C SER A 118 -0.16 -2.02 -6.82
N ALA A 119 -0.44 -0.89 -6.17
CA ALA A 119 -1.43 -0.81 -5.09
C ALA A 119 -2.86 -1.08 -5.61
N ILE A 120 -3.23 -0.53 -6.77
CA ILE A 120 -4.54 -0.71 -7.39
C ILE A 120 -4.74 -2.14 -7.86
N ASP A 121 -3.75 -2.72 -8.55
CA ASP A 121 -3.81 -4.10 -9.03
C ASP A 121 -3.96 -5.10 -7.88
N ALA A 122 -3.25 -4.88 -6.79
CA ALA A 122 -3.38 -5.71 -5.60
C ALA A 122 -4.76 -5.56 -4.92
N SER A 123 -5.32 -4.36 -4.93
CA SER A 123 -6.66 -4.10 -4.40
C SER A 123 -7.76 -4.76 -5.25
N LEU A 124 -7.60 -4.77 -6.57
CA LEU A 124 -8.47 -5.51 -7.50
C LEU A 124 -8.35 -7.02 -7.28
N TYR A 125 -7.14 -7.52 -7.19
CA TYR A 125 -6.87 -8.95 -6.91
C TYR A 125 -7.53 -9.41 -5.61
N ALA A 126 -7.42 -8.63 -4.55
CA ALA A 126 -8.00 -8.93 -3.25
C ALA A 126 -9.50 -8.58 -3.15
N LYS A 127 -10.12 -8.06 -4.22
CA LYS A 127 -11.51 -7.61 -4.27
C LYS A 127 -11.88 -6.57 -3.21
N THR A 128 -10.92 -5.72 -2.85
CA THR A 128 -11.13 -4.60 -1.92
C THR A 128 -11.60 -3.33 -2.63
N THR A 129 -11.55 -3.31 -3.95
CA THR A 129 -12.14 -2.29 -4.82
C THR A 129 -12.94 -2.95 -5.93
N ILE A 130 -13.93 -2.24 -6.48
CA ILE A 130 -14.80 -2.71 -7.58
C ILE A 130 -14.25 -2.22 -8.91
N THR A 131 -13.89 -0.94 -9.00
CA THR A 131 -13.53 -0.27 -10.26
C THR A 131 -12.04 -0.24 -10.54
N GLY A 132 -11.19 -0.32 -9.50
CA GLY A 132 -9.76 -0.04 -9.61
C GLY A 132 -9.47 1.38 -10.07
N ALA A 133 -10.40 2.31 -9.86
CA ALA A 133 -10.23 3.69 -10.25
C ALA A 133 -9.12 4.39 -9.43
N PHE A 134 -8.44 5.32 -10.06
CA PHE A 134 -7.29 6.01 -9.47
C PHE A 134 -7.66 7.04 -8.40
N ASP A 135 -8.90 7.51 -8.36
CA ASP A 135 -9.36 8.59 -7.48
C ASP A 135 -9.05 8.34 -6.00
N ASP A 136 -9.43 7.18 -5.48
CA ASP A 136 -9.17 6.81 -4.08
C ASP A 136 -7.67 6.69 -3.79
N SER A 137 -6.96 6.01 -4.69
CA SER A 137 -5.53 5.73 -4.52
C SER A 137 -4.69 7.00 -4.59
N THR A 138 -4.96 7.87 -5.55
CA THR A 138 -4.25 9.15 -5.70
C THR A 138 -4.55 10.11 -4.55
N ALA A 139 -5.79 10.20 -4.09
CA ALA A 139 -6.14 11.03 -2.95
C ALA A 139 -5.46 10.56 -1.66
N CYS A 140 -5.36 9.24 -1.44
CA CYS A 140 -4.61 8.69 -0.32
C CYS A 140 -3.10 8.95 -0.44
N TYR A 141 -2.56 8.79 -1.64
CA TYR A 141 -1.12 8.85 -1.88
C TYR A 141 -0.57 10.28 -1.80
N TYR A 142 -1.22 11.22 -2.48
CA TYR A 142 -0.76 12.61 -2.52
C TYR A 142 -1.34 13.48 -1.40
N GLY A 143 -2.47 13.10 -0.83
CA GLY A 143 -3.20 13.88 0.14
C GLY A 143 -3.95 15.07 -0.49
N GLY A 144 -4.86 15.66 0.26
CA GLY A 144 -5.53 16.91 -0.09
C GLY A 144 -6.58 16.82 -1.15
#